data_d5bc80eeafe5b15281bcf68f273b1b55
#
_entry.id   d5bc80eeafe5b15281bcf68f273b1b55
#
_cell.length_a   1.000
_cell.length_b   1.000
_cell.length_c   1.000
_cell.angle_alpha   90.00
_cell.angle_beta   90.00
_cell.angle_gamma   90.00
#
_symmetry.space_group_name_H-M   'P 1'
#
loop_
_entity.id
_entity.type
_entity.pdbx_description
1 polymer ?
#
loop_
_entity_poly.entity_id
_entity_poly.type
_entity_poly.pdbx_seq_one_letter_code
_entity_poly.pdbx_strand_id
1 'polypeptide(L)'
;MKNDNGSIFNSAITSALISFLAFIGIYFMYISSPWATVVDAYLKVVLFLLVAVLLLGALVIGKKAYSVKSGIFSGLLASLGFFLLTFMFLALTFRWDYSYNTYLFFEGVGIDTSGISSSDVTAGFIIGYGLLISGIFAVITIIFNILAGILGGKKRD
;
A
#
# COMPACT_ATOMS: atom_id res chain seq x y z
N MET A 1 23.76 -9.02 -23.90
CA MET A 1 23.18 -8.80 -22.57
C MET A 1 22.14 -7.69 -22.70
N LYS A 2 20.87 -8.07 -22.75
CA LYS A 2 19.75 -7.12 -22.82
C LYS A 2 19.65 -6.44 -21.43
N ASN A 3 19.43 -5.14 -21.41
CA ASN A 3 19.45 -4.30 -20.20
C ASN A 3 18.43 -4.79 -19.15
N ASP A 4 18.82 -5.79 -18.34
CA ASP A 4 17.97 -6.39 -17.29
C ASP A 4 17.54 -5.37 -16.23
N ASN A 5 18.38 -4.37 -15.99
CA ASN A 5 18.11 -3.32 -15.00
C ASN A 5 16.88 -2.45 -15.36
N GLY A 6 16.71 -2.10 -16.64
CA GLY A 6 15.55 -1.31 -17.08
C GLY A 6 14.23 -2.06 -16.91
N SER A 7 14.22 -3.36 -17.12
CA SER A 7 13.05 -4.21 -16.95
C SER A 7 12.67 -4.39 -15.47
N ILE A 8 13.65 -4.55 -14.58
CA ILE A 8 13.46 -4.64 -13.13
C ILE A 8 12.81 -3.35 -12.62
N PHE A 9 13.37 -2.20 -13.01
CA PHE A 9 12.89 -0.90 -12.56
C PHE A 9 11.48 -0.62 -13.07
N ASN A 10 11.19 -0.87 -14.35
CA ASN A 10 9.87 -0.69 -14.91
C ASN A 10 8.81 -1.61 -14.27
N SER A 11 9.15 -2.85 -13.95
CA SER A 11 8.22 -3.75 -13.28
C SER A 11 7.95 -3.30 -11.84
N ALA A 12 8.96 -2.81 -11.14
CA ALA A 12 8.85 -2.29 -9.78
C ALA A 12 7.97 -1.04 -9.73
N ILE A 13 8.22 -0.06 -10.61
CA ILE A 13 7.40 1.16 -10.69
C ILE A 13 5.95 0.82 -11.03
N THR A 14 5.73 -0.02 -12.04
CA THR A 14 4.36 -0.39 -12.45
C THR A 14 3.61 -1.05 -11.31
N SER A 15 4.24 -1.97 -10.58
CA SER A 15 3.63 -2.64 -9.43
C SER A 15 3.34 -1.66 -8.29
N ALA A 16 4.29 -0.79 -7.95
CA ALA A 16 4.12 0.23 -6.91
C ALA A 16 2.96 1.18 -7.22
N LEU A 17 2.86 1.65 -8.46
CA LEU A 17 1.78 2.54 -8.91
C LEU A 17 0.42 1.86 -8.87
N ILE A 18 0.31 0.60 -9.32
CA ILE A 18 -0.94 -0.15 -9.26
C ILE A 18 -1.40 -0.32 -7.82
N SER A 19 -0.50 -0.75 -6.93
CA SER A 19 -0.80 -0.91 -5.50
C SER A 19 -1.19 0.42 -4.85
N PHE A 20 -0.52 1.51 -5.23
CA PHE A 20 -0.80 2.84 -4.71
C PHE A 20 -2.15 3.39 -5.19
N LEU A 21 -2.47 3.26 -6.48
CA LEU A 21 -3.77 3.69 -7.01
C LEU A 21 -4.93 2.97 -6.34
N ALA A 22 -4.74 1.72 -6.02
CA ALA A 22 -5.73 0.98 -5.30
C ALA A 22 -5.85 1.37 -3.82
N PHE A 23 -4.74 1.65 -3.16
CA PHE A 23 -4.78 2.23 -1.83
C PHE A 23 -5.58 3.54 -1.81
N ILE A 24 -5.33 4.43 -2.78
CA ILE A 24 -6.08 5.68 -2.95
C ILE A 24 -7.57 5.39 -3.17
N GLY A 25 -7.91 4.46 -4.05
CA GLY A 25 -9.30 4.08 -4.32
C GLY A 25 -10.01 3.61 -3.06
N ILE A 26 -9.38 2.75 -2.26
CA ILE A 26 -9.91 2.25 -1.00
C ILE A 26 -10.05 3.39 0.02
N TYR A 27 -9.06 4.25 0.12
CA TYR A 27 -9.09 5.42 1.01
C TYR A 27 -10.28 6.32 0.69
N PHE A 28 -10.48 6.67 -0.58
CA PHE A 28 -11.62 7.50 -0.99
C PHE A 28 -12.97 6.79 -0.84
N MET A 29 -13.06 5.51 -1.13
CA MET A 29 -14.29 4.74 -0.89
C MET A 29 -14.67 4.75 0.58
N TYR A 30 -13.69 4.62 1.47
CA TYR A 30 -13.93 4.65 2.91
C TYR A 30 -14.42 6.02 3.38
N ILE A 31 -13.77 7.11 2.97
CA ILE A 31 -14.11 8.49 3.34
C ILE A 31 -15.47 8.91 2.77
N SER A 32 -15.81 8.46 1.56
CA SER A 32 -17.07 8.82 0.90
C SER A 32 -18.27 8.03 1.43
N SER A 33 -18.04 7.06 2.30
CA SER A 33 -19.13 6.26 2.87
C SER A 33 -19.86 7.02 3.98
N PRO A 34 -21.17 7.33 3.84
CA PRO A 34 -21.93 8.05 4.85
C PRO A 34 -22.28 7.21 6.10
N TRP A 35 -21.84 5.95 6.16
CA TRP A 35 -22.34 4.97 7.13
C TRP A 35 -21.24 4.38 8.01
N ALA A 36 -20.80 5.17 9.01
CA ALA A 36 -19.88 4.69 10.03
C ALA A 36 -20.40 3.48 10.84
N THR A 37 -21.70 3.18 10.78
CA THR A 37 -22.35 2.07 11.52
C THR A 37 -22.27 0.71 10.81
N VAL A 38 -21.82 0.65 9.56
CA VAL A 38 -21.63 -0.61 8.80
C VAL A 38 -20.14 -0.98 8.71
N VAL A 39 -19.33 -0.43 9.61
CA VAL A 39 -17.86 -0.47 9.59
C VAL A 39 -17.32 -1.90 9.44
N ASP A 40 -17.91 -2.88 10.11
CA ASP A 40 -17.35 -4.24 10.13
C ASP A 40 -17.48 -4.99 8.79
N ALA A 41 -18.60 -4.86 8.12
CA ALA A 41 -18.81 -5.47 6.79
C ALA A 41 -17.99 -4.73 5.73
N TYR A 42 -17.93 -3.41 5.84
CA TYR A 42 -17.15 -2.56 4.94
C TYR A 42 -15.65 -2.81 5.06
N LEU A 43 -15.15 -2.92 6.28
CA LEU A 43 -13.74 -3.21 6.55
C LEU A 43 -13.31 -4.55 5.91
N LYS A 44 -14.13 -5.58 6.02
CA LYS A 44 -13.86 -6.89 5.39
C LYS A 44 -13.81 -6.80 3.87
N VAL A 45 -14.72 -6.04 3.25
CA VAL A 45 -14.72 -5.80 1.80
C VAL A 45 -13.50 -4.98 1.39
N VAL A 46 -13.14 -3.94 2.14
CA VAL A 46 -11.97 -3.09 1.90
C VAL A 46 -10.68 -3.91 2.01
N LEU A 47 -10.55 -4.74 3.05
CA LEU A 47 -9.41 -5.64 3.20
C LEU A 47 -9.33 -6.66 2.07
N PHE A 48 -10.45 -7.22 1.64
CA PHE A 48 -10.49 -8.14 0.50
C PHE A 48 -10.05 -7.45 -0.79
N LEU A 49 -10.55 -6.25 -1.07
CA LEU A 49 -10.15 -5.45 -2.22
C LEU A 49 -8.66 -5.07 -2.14
N LEU A 50 -8.17 -4.69 -0.95
CA LEU A 50 -6.76 -4.40 -0.74
C LEU A 50 -5.90 -5.62 -1.09
N VAL A 51 -6.25 -6.80 -0.57
CA VAL A 51 -5.55 -8.05 -0.88
C VAL A 51 -5.59 -8.34 -2.38
N ALA A 52 -6.74 -8.20 -3.01
CA ALA A 52 -6.89 -8.40 -4.45
C ALA A 52 -5.96 -7.50 -5.27
N VAL A 53 -5.80 -6.26 -4.86
CA VAL A 53 -4.96 -5.30 -5.56
C VAL A 53 -3.47 -5.50 -5.29
N LEU A 54 -3.11 -5.86 -4.08
CA LEU A 54 -1.75 -6.29 -3.78
C LEU A 54 -1.37 -7.52 -4.62
N LEU A 55 -2.32 -8.43 -4.84
CA LEU A 55 -2.16 -9.55 -5.75
C LEU A 55 -1.95 -9.11 -7.21
N LEU A 56 -2.66 -8.09 -7.69
CA LEU A 56 -2.46 -7.54 -9.04
C LEU A 56 -1.06 -6.94 -9.21
N GLY A 57 -0.58 -6.18 -8.22
CA GLY A 57 0.80 -5.67 -8.20
C GLY A 57 1.82 -6.81 -8.23
N ALA A 58 1.61 -7.84 -7.41
CA ALA A 58 2.47 -9.01 -7.37
C ALA A 58 2.46 -9.81 -8.68
N LEU A 59 1.32 -9.92 -9.36
CA LEU A 59 1.22 -10.56 -10.68
C LEU A 59 2.06 -9.85 -11.74
N VAL A 60 2.17 -8.51 -11.68
CA VAL A 60 3.06 -7.75 -12.59
C VAL A 60 4.51 -8.15 -12.37
N ILE A 61 4.95 -8.25 -11.11
CA ILE A 61 6.30 -8.70 -10.76
C ILE A 61 6.54 -10.11 -11.30
N GLY A 62 5.63 -11.04 -11.02
CA GLY A 62 5.74 -12.44 -11.46
C GLY A 62 5.78 -12.59 -12.97
N LYS A 63 5.01 -11.80 -13.73
CA LYS A 63 5.00 -11.85 -15.20
C LYS A 63 6.28 -11.29 -15.84
N LYS A 64 6.92 -10.32 -15.19
CA LYS A 64 8.09 -9.61 -15.74
C LYS A 64 9.43 -10.09 -15.19
N ALA A 65 9.44 -10.96 -14.17
CA ALA A 65 10.67 -11.51 -13.61
C ALA A 65 11.38 -12.41 -14.63
N TYR A 66 12.68 -12.14 -14.89
CA TYR A 66 13.53 -12.95 -15.78
C TYR A 66 14.23 -14.08 -15.04
N SER A 67 14.49 -13.89 -13.75
CA SER A 67 15.12 -14.85 -12.86
C SER A 67 14.60 -14.64 -11.44
N VAL A 68 14.85 -15.60 -10.56
CA VAL A 68 14.48 -15.49 -9.14
C VAL A 68 15.10 -14.25 -8.50
N LYS A 69 16.37 -13.96 -8.78
CA LYS A 69 17.07 -12.78 -8.24
C LYS A 69 16.43 -11.48 -8.71
N SER A 70 16.15 -11.35 -10.00
CA SER A 70 15.51 -10.16 -10.57
C SER A 70 14.10 -9.96 -10.03
N GLY A 71 13.35 -11.05 -9.80
CA GLY A 71 12.01 -11.02 -9.23
C GLY A 71 12.01 -10.54 -7.78
N ILE A 72 12.91 -11.05 -6.94
CA ILE A 72 13.05 -10.60 -5.54
C ILE A 72 13.41 -9.12 -5.48
N PHE A 73 14.41 -8.70 -6.27
CA PHE A 73 14.86 -7.31 -6.25
C PHE A 73 13.79 -6.33 -6.75
N SER A 74 13.10 -6.68 -7.83
CA SER A 74 11.95 -5.94 -8.34
C SER A 74 10.81 -5.84 -7.30
N GLY A 75 10.54 -6.93 -6.58
CA GLY A 75 9.55 -6.98 -5.53
C GLY A 75 9.88 -6.07 -4.34
N LEU A 76 11.13 -6.06 -3.90
CA LEU A 76 11.59 -5.16 -2.83
C LEU A 76 11.49 -3.69 -3.24
N LEU A 77 11.93 -3.34 -4.46
CA LEU A 77 11.83 -1.98 -4.98
C LEU A 77 10.37 -1.52 -5.13
N ALA A 78 9.48 -2.41 -5.59
CA ALA A 78 8.05 -2.10 -5.68
C ALA A 78 7.44 -1.80 -4.32
N SER A 79 7.78 -2.59 -3.30
CA SER A 79 7.28 -2.39 -1.94
C SER A 79 7.82 -1.10 -1.31
N LEU A 80 9.08 -0.77 -1.55
CA LEU A 80 9.67 0.49 -1.11
C LEU A 80 8.98 1.68 -1.80
N GLY A 81 8.76 1.59 -3.11
CA GLY A 81 8.04 2.62 -3.87
C GLY A 81 6.61 2.81 -3.37
N PHE A 82 5.90 1.73 -3.11
CA PHE A 82 4.57 1.77 -2.52
C PHE A 82 4.57 2.43 -1.13
N PHE A 83 5.50 2.05 -0.26
CA PHE A 83 5.66 2.66 1.06
C PHE A 83 5.84 4.18 0.97
N LEU A 84 6.77 4.63 0.13
CA LEU A 84 7.04 6.06 -0.03
C LEU A 84 5.83 6.83 -0.57
N LEU A 85 5.16 6.30 -1.59
CA LEU A 85 3.98 6.93 -2.18
C LEU A 85 2.83 7.01 -1.18
N THR A 86 2.59 5.94 -0.43
CA THR A 86 1.52 5.87 0.58
C THR A 86 1.80 6.84 1.74
N PHE A 87 3.04 6.87 2.21
CA PHE A 87 3.45 7.79 3.26
C PHE A 87 3.32 9.25 2.83
N MET A 88 3.79 9.59 1.63
CA MET A 88 3.65 10.95 1.07
C MET A 88 2.17 11.35 0.91
N PHE A 89 1.33 10.44 0.42
CA PHE A 89 -0.10 10.69 0.28
C PHE A 89 -0.75 10.97 1.64
N LEU A 90 -0.51 10.13 2.64
CA LEU A 90 -1.04 10.33 3.99
C LEU A 90 -0.54 11.64 4.60
N ALA A 91 0.74 11.98 4.46
CA ALA A 91 1.30 13.22 4.96
C ALA A 91 0.68 14.47 4.29
N LEU A 92 0.40 14.40 2.99
CA LEU A 92 -0.23 15.48 2.24
C LEU A 92 -1.72 15.63 2.57
N THR A 93 -2.46 14.54 2.69
CA THR A 93 -3.89 14.58 3.04
C THR A 93 -4.11 15.15 4.45
N PHE A 94 -3.20 14.91 5.37
CA PHE A 94 -3.23 15.53 6.69
C PHE A 94 -3.06 17.05 6.64
N ARG A 95 -2.21 17.56 5.77
CA ARG A 95 -1.90 18.99 5.71
C ARG A 95 -3.05 19.84 5.14
N TRP A 96 -4.01 19.23 4.41
CA TRP A 96 -5.08 19.94 3.71
C TRP A 96 -6.47 19.76 4.35
N ASP A 97 -6.56 19.90 5.68
CA ASP A 97 -7.82 19.86 6.43
C ASP A 97 -8.63 18.55 6.32
N TYR A 98 -8.03 17.50 5.78
CA TYR A 98 -8.60 16.14 5.79
C TYR A 98 -8.26 15.37 7.07
N SER A 99 -7.81 16.07 8.13
CA SER A 99 -7.45 15.47 9.42
C SER A 99 -8.55 14.57 9.98
N TYR A 100 -9.80 15.03 9.94
CA TYR A 100 -10.94 14.25 10.42
C TYR A 100 -11.19 12.97 9.60
N ASN A 101 -11.12 13.06 8.30
CA ASN A 101 -11.34 11.92 7.42
C ASN A 101 -10.22 10.88 7.53
N THR A 102 -8.99 11.34 7.72
CA THR A 102 -7.85 10.44 7.93
C THR A 102 -7.91 9.82 9.32
N TYR A 103 -8.40 10.53 10.32
CA TYR A 103 -8.69 10.01 11.64
C TYR A 103 -9.72 8.86 11.58
N LEU A 104 -10.84 9.04 10.87
CA LEU A 104 -11.83 7.99 10.63
C LEU A 104 -11.24 6.78 9.88
N PHE A 105 -10.33 7.04 8.94
CA PHE A 105 -9.62 5.97 8.26
C PHE A 105 -8.75 5.16 9.22
N PHE A 106 -8.07 5.80 10.17
CA PHE A 106 -7.27 5.12 11.20
C PHE A 106 -8.13 4.26 12.12
N GLU A 107 -9.25 4.79 12.59
CA GLU A 107 -10.23 4.00 13.35
C GLU A 107 -10.73 2.79 12.54
N GLY A 108 -11.01 3.00 11.26
CA GLY A 108 -11.48 1.94 10.36
C GLY A 108 -10.46 0.83 10.12
N VAL A 109 -9.15 1.10 10.21
CA VAL A 109 -8.11 0.06 10.15
C VAL A 109 -7.76 -0.53 11.52
N GLY A 110 -8.55 -0.21 12.55
CA GLY A 110 -8.43 -0.81 13.89
C GLY A 110 -7.43 -0.11 14.82
N ILE A 111 -7.03 1.11 14.49
CA ILE A 111 -6.20 1.92 15.37
C ILE A 111 -7.11 2.70 16.31
N ASP A 112 -7.02 2.40 17.61
CA ASP A 112 -7.79 3.12 18.63
C ASP A 112 -7.31 4.58 18.73
N THR A 113 -8.18 5.47 18.32
CA THR A 113 -7.96 6.92 18.35
C THR A 113 -8.84 7.61 19.40
N SER A 114 -9.59 6.85 20.21
CA SER A 114 -10.60 7.37 21.14
C SER A 114 -10.07 8.34 22.22
N GLY A 115 -8.76 8.32 22.46
CA GLY A 115 -8.09 9.23 23.40
C GLY A 115 -7.52 10.50 22.78
N ILE A 116 -7.69 10.70 21.46
CA ILE A 116 -7.03 11.77 20.72
C ILE A 116 -8.06 12.81 20.30
N SER A 117 -7.95 14.00 20.83
CA SER A 117 -8.74 15.14 20.38
C SER A 117 -8.24 15.64 19.03
N SER A 118 -9.12 16.17 18.19
CA SER A 118 -8.74 16.77 16.91
C SER A 118 -7.70 17.90 17.05
N SER A 119 -7.64 18.54 18.23
CA SER A 119 -6.62 19.53 18.59
C SER A 119 -5.25 18.93 18.89
N ASP A 120 -5.19 17.64 19.23
CA ASP A 120 -3.94 16.95 19.60
C ASP A 120 -3.26 16.31 18.38
N VAL A 121 -3.89 16.40 17.22
CA VAL A 121 -3.33 15.89 15.94
C VAL A 121 -2.18 16.79 15.51
N THR A 122 -1.05 16.60 16.18
CA THR A 122 0.22 17.29 15.85
C THR A 122 0.89 16.68 14.62
N ALA A 123 1.81 17.43 14.02
CA ALA A 123 2.62 16.91 12.92
C ALA A 123 3.34 15.60 13.29
N GLY A 124 3.76 15.45 14.56
CA GLY A 124 4.38 14.21 15.06
C GLY A 124 3.44 13.01 15.06
N PHE A 125 2.18 13.23 15.44
CA PHE A 125 1.14 12.20 15.38
C PHE A 125 0.90 11.73 13.94
N ILE A 126 0.74 12.66 13.02
CA ILE A 126 0.54 12.41 11.60
C ILE A 126 1.69 11.58 11.02
N ILE A 127 2.93 12.00 11.29
CA ILE A 127 4.12 11.30 10.82
C ILE A 127 4.19 9.89 11.43
N GLY A 128 3.96 9.76 12.72
CA GLY A 128 4.03 8.48 13.43
C GLY A 128 3.01 7.47 12.90
N TYR A 129 1.75 7.85 12.81
CA TYR A 129 0.69 6.97 12.30
C TYR A 129 0.79 6.74 10.80
N GLY A 130 1.17 7.74 10.03
CA GLY A 130 1.44 7.59 8.59
C GLY A 130 2.55 6.57 8.33
N LEU A 131 3.65 6.62 9.10
CA LEU A 131 4.73 5.63 9.03
C LEU A 131 4.26 4.23 9.44
N LEU A 132 3.50 4.13 10.53
CA LEU A 132 2.98 2.85 11.01
C LEU A 132 2.11 2.17 9.95
N ILE A 133 1.12 2.89 9.41
CA ILE A 133 0.20 2.33 8.41
C ILE A 133 0.93 1.99 7.12
N SER A 134 1.72 2.92 6.60
CA SER A 134 2.51 2.67 5.39
C SER A 134 3.48 1.51 5.59
N GLY A 135 4.04 1.35 6.79
CA GLY A 135 4.90 0.24 7.17
C GLY A 135 4.18 -1.11 7.19
N ILE A 136 3.00 -1.18 7.80
CA ILE A 136 2.19 -2.41 7.81
C ILE A 136 1.85 -2.85 6.38
N PHE A 137 1.35 -1.94 5.56
CA PHE A 137 1.03 -2.25 4.17
C PHE A 137 2.27 -2.60 3.35
N ALA A 138 3.41 -1.95 3.60
CA ALA A 138 4.66 -2.30 2.93
C ALA A 138 5.13 -3.72 3.27
N VAL A 139 5.03 -4.15 4.54
CA VAL A 139 5.37 -5.53 4.95
C VAL A 139 4.50 -6.54 4.21
N ILE A 140 3.20 -6.28 4.10
CA ILE A 140 2.29 -7.15 3.36
C ILE A 140 2.69 -7.20 1.88
N THR A 141 2.95 -6.05 1.24
CA THR A 141 3.39 -6.00 -0.17
C THR A 141 4.72 -6.70 -0.40
N ILE A 142 5.68 -6.60 0.53
CA ILE A 142 6.97 -7.31 0.43
C ILE A 142 6.74 -8.81 0.31
N ILE A 143 5.92 -9.39 1.17
CA ILE A 143 5.64 -10.83 1.16
C ILE A 143 5.06 -11.25 -0.19
N PHE A 144 4.00 -10.59 -0.65
CA PHE A 144 3.35 -10.93 -1.93
C PHE A 144 4.28 -10.72 -3.13
N ASN A 145 5.01 -9.62 -3.17
CA ASN A 145 5.89 -9.29 -4.29
C ASN A 145 7.09 -10.23 -4.38
N ILE A 146 7.69 -10.60 -3.25
CA ILE A 146 8.81 -11.56 -3.24
C ILE A 146 8.32 -12.94 -3.68
N LEU A 147 7.20 -13.42 -3.14
CA LEU A 147 6.64 -14.72 -3.53
C LEU A 147 6.33 -14.77 -5.03
N ALA A 148 5.69 -13.71 -5.55
CA ALA A 148 5.40 -13.62 -6.98
C ALA A 148 6.68 -13.55 -7.84
N GLY A 149 7.70 -12.85 -7.37
CA GLY A 149 8.99 -12.76 -8.03
C GLY A 149 9.71 -14.11 -8.12
N ILE A 150 9.70 -14.87 -7.01
CA ILE A 150 10.27 -16.22 -6.96
C ILE A 150 9.52 -17.16 -7.91
N LEU A 151 8.19 -17.17 -7.86
CA LEU A 151 7.37 -18.03 -8.70
C LEU A 151 7.50 -17.69 -10.19
N GLY A 152 7.56 -16.39 -10.51
CA GLY A 152 7.75 -15.91 -11.87
C GLY A 152 9.14 -16.24 -12.43
N GLY A 153 10.18 -16.09 -11.62
CA GLY A 153 11.56 -16.40 -11.98
C GLY A 153 11.77 -17.89 -12.27
N LYS A 154 11.28 -18.77 -11.37
CA LYS A 154 11.38 -20.24 -11.55
C LYS A 154 10.73 -20.79 -12.83
N LYS A 155 9.84 -20.05 -13.47
CA LYS A 155 9.23 -20.46 -14.75
C LYS A 155 10.12 -20.18 -15.95
N ARG A 156 11.21 -19.44 -15.77
CA ARG A 156 12.09 -18.97 -16.84
C ARG A 156 13.54 -19.47 -16.69
N ASP A 157 13.91 -19.92 -15.50
CA ASP A 157 15.13 -20.68 -15.24
C ASP A 157 14.90 -22.16 -15.63
#